data_f8d2b730e8eb0f83f600f8aa3613f9c6
#
_entry.id   f8d2b730e8eb0f83f600f8aa3613f9c6
#
_cell.length_a   1.000
_cell.length_b   1.000
_cell.length_c   1.000
_cell.angle_alpha   90.00
_cell.angle_beta   90.00
_cell.angle_gamma   90.00
#
_symmetry.space_group_name_H-M   'P 1'
#
loop_
_entity.id
_entity.type
_entity.pdbx_description
1 polymer ?
#
loop_
_entity_poly.entity_id
_entity_poly.type
_entity_poly.pdbx_seq_one_letter_code
_entity_poly.pdbx_strand_id
1 'polypeptide(L)'
;MFIRQIINNNVVLVRDTGGKELIVVANGIGYHGRTGAAVDLKRYPDHRLFVPDDAEHARIRQIYNEIPEDQFDLAVQLLQMEQQARGMDGSIPITAALMLADHLHEMVARLENGLELHNALTNEITALCLTEFAAQGYSILFGYWWTACISVIGIALGALLVARNKEERSLALSCSLVAIFGGVSEPTLFSYLLRNKRYAIPMAISGALGGGLAGLLGTKATSFCMATIFTVPLVEMGGSFVTSAIVFLAEIAAGMIATVLFVGKKQKAAV
;
A
#
# COMPACT_ATOMS: atom_id res chain seq x y z
N MET A 1 15.45 -30.20 10.38
CA MET A 1 15.75 -28.98 9.61
C MET A 1 17.18 -28.58 9.91
N PHE A 2 17.92 -28.00 8.94
CA PHE A 2 19.29 -27.57 9.14
C PHE A 2 19.41 -26.08 8.85
N ILE A 3 20.14 -25.33 9.67
CA ILE A 3 20.37 -23.89 9.48
C ILE A 3 21.23 -23.72 8.22
N ARG A 4 20.68 -23.04 7.21
CA ARG A 4 21.43 -22.63 6.02
C ARG A 4 22.11 -21.28 6.23
N GLN A 5 21.44 -20.38 6.94
CA GLN A 5 21.94 -19.04 7.21
C GLN A 5 21.30 -18.51 8.49
N ILE A 6 22.09 -17.81 9.29
CA ILE A 6 21.60 -17.01 10.41
C ILE A 6 21.40 -15.60 9.86
N ILE A 7 20.18 -15.09 9.98
CA ILE A 7 19.82 -13.75 9.52
C ILE A 7 20.09 -12.77 10.67
N ASN A 8 19.59 -13.09 11.87
CA ASN A 8 19.93 -12.39 13.12
C ASN A 8 19.74 -13.33 14.32
N ASN A 9 19.74 -12.78 15.57
CA ASN A 9 19.63 -13.57 16.80
C ASN A 9 18.34 -14.39 16.92
N ASN A 10 17.25 -13.97 16.24
CA ASN A 10 15.93 -14.58 16.37
C ASN A 10 15.39 -15.14 15.05
N VAL A 11 16.13 -15.01 13.94
CA VAL A 11 15.68 -15.45 12.63
C VAL A 11 16.78 -16.25 11.93
N VAL A 12 16.41 -17.41 11.47
CA VAL A 12 17.30 -18.29 10.70
C VAL A 12 16.59 -18.79 9.44
N LEU A 13 17.33 -18.90 8.34
CA LEU A 13 16.93 -19.63 7.16
C LEU A 13 17.32 -21.09 7.36
N VAL A 14 16.36 -21.99 7.29
CA VAL A 14 16.57 -23.43 7.42
C VAL A 14 16.16 -24.15 6.15
N ARG A 15 16.73 -25.34 5.94
CA ARG A 15 16.27 -26.27 4.92
C ARG A 15 15.67 -27.48 5.60
N ASP A 16 14.49 -27.90 5.19
CA ASP A 16 13.86 -29.12 5.68
C ASP A 16 14.49 -30.37 5.06
N THR A 17 14.06 -31.54 5.49
CA THR A 17 14.52 -32.83 4.96
C THR A 17 14.07 -33.07 3.52
N GLY A 18 13.06 -32.35 3.02
CA GLY A 18 12.58 -32.38 1.64
C GLY A 18 13.29 -31.38 0.73
N GLY A 19 14.27 -30.61 1.25
CA GLY A 19 15.03 -29.61 0.49
C GLY A 19 14.36 -28.24 0.39
N LYS A 20 13.17 -28.05 1.00
CA LYS A 20 12.43 -26.80 1.00
C LYS A 20 13.06 -25.81 1.97
N GLU A 21 13.20 -24.56 1.56
CA GLU A 21 13.69 -23.48 2.41
C GLU A 21 12.55 -22.86 3.21
N LEU A 22 12.82 -22.60 4.48
CA LEU A 22 11.88 -22.02 5.43
C LEU A 22 12.62 -20.97 6.26
N ILE A 23 11.95 -19.89 6.59
CA ILE A 23 12.40 -18.92 7.58
C ILE A 23 11.79 -19.29 8.92
N VAL A 24 12.62 -19.48 9.92
CA VAL A 24 12.20 -19.74 11.31
C VAL A 24 12.46 -18.49 12.12
N VAL A 25 11.42 -17.99 12.75
CA VAL A 25 11.49 -16.87 13.70
C VAL A 25 11.21 -17.44 15.08
N ALA A 26 12.17 -17.32 15.97
CA ALA A 26 12.05 -17.75 17.37
C ALA A 26 13.11 -17.05 18.23
N ASN A 27 12.74 -16.70 19.46
CA ASN A 27 13.64 -15.97 20.36
C ASN A 27 14.95 -16.73 20.60
N GLY A 28 16.10 -16.11 20.28
CA GLY A 28 17.43 -16.65 20.48
C GLY A 28 17.85 -17.80 19.55
N ILE A 29 17.07 -18.16 18.54
CA ILE A 29 17.37 -19.29 17.64
C ILE A 29 18.66 -19.06 16.86
N GLY A 30 18.93 -17.83 16.44
CA GLY A 30 20.14 -17.45 15.73
C GLY A 30 21.34 -17.27 16.67
N TYR A 31 21.11 -16.84 17.90
CA TYR A 31 22.17 -16.61 18.89
C TYR A 31 22.89 -17.90 19.28
N HIS A 32 22.14 -19.00 19.42
CA HIS A 32 22.69 -20.33 19.72
C HIS A 32 22.93 -21.18 18.48
N GLY A 33 22.52 -20.69 17.30
CA GLY A 33 22.61 -21.40 16.01
C GLY A 33 24.02 -21.36 15.44
N ARG A 34 24.34 -22.36 14.59
CA ARG A 34 25.50 -22.36 13.67
C ARG A 34 25.03 -22.83 12.31
N THR A 35 25.54 -22.23 11.24
CA THR A 35 25.27 -22.69 9.89
C THR A 35 25.61 -24.17 9.75
N GLY A 36 24.70 -24.98 9.22
CA GLY A 36 24.80 -26.43 9.11
C GLY A 36 24.30 -27.21 10.36
N ALA A 37 24.00 -26.53 11.46
CA ALA A 37 23.46 -27.20 12.64
C ALA A 37 22.00 -27.61 12.46
N ALA A 38 21.62 -28.73 13.06
CA ALA A 38 20.22 -29.15 13.12
C ALA A 38 19.43 -28.26 14.11
N VAL A 39 18.24 -27.83 13.70
CA VAL A 39 17.31 -27.08 14.56
C VAL A 39 16.28 -28.02 15.12
N ASP A 40 16.19 -28.06 16.45
CA ASP A 40 15.10 -28.71 17.16
C ASP A 40 14.06 -27.66 17.55
N LEU A 41 12.97 -27.59 16.77
CA LEU A 41 11.89 -26.61 16.99
C LEU A 41 11.15 -26.82 18.32
N LYS A 42 11.27 -27.99 18.96
CA LYS A 42 10.66 -28.25 20.28
C LYS A 42 11.28 -27.37 21.39
N ARG A 43 12.50 -26.89 21.18
CA ARG A 43 13.17 -25.96 22.11
C ARG A 43 12.64 -24.53 22.02
N TYR A 44 11.86 -24.22 20.98
CA TYR A 44 11.32 -22.90 20.69
C TYR A 44 9.80 -23.01 20.54
N PRO A 45 9.03 -23.09 21.64
CA PRO A 45 7.58 -23.34 21.59
C PRO A 45 6.82 -22.26 20.81
N ASP A 46 7.33 -21.01 20.81
CA ASP A 46 6.72 -19.87 20.12
C ASP A 46 7.30 -19.64 18.71
N HIS A 47 8.00 -20.64 18.14
CA HIS A 47 8.57 -20.52 16.81
C HIS A 47 7.50 -20.34 15.74
N ARG A 48 7.85 -19.57 14.72
CA ARG A 48 7.02 -19.35 13.53
C ARG A 48 7.77 -19.76 12.29
N LEU A 49 7.05 -20.39 11.36
CA LEU A 49 7.59 -20.87 10.10
C LEU A 49 6.98 -20.08 8.95
N PHE A 50 7.84 -19.55 8.08
CA PHE A 50 7.44 -18.85 6.88
C PHE A 50 8.06 -19.52 5.67
N VAL A 51 7.32 -19.60 4.57
CA VAL A 51 7.79 -20.13 3.29
C VAL A 51 8.18 -18.93 2.43
N PRO A 52 9.46 -18.70 2.16
CA PRO A 52 9.88 -17.61 1.29
C PRO A 52 9.61 -17.96 -0.18
N ASP A 53 9.24 -16.96 -0.98
CA ASP A 53 9.21 -17.06 -2.43
C ASP A 53 10.60 -16.70 -3.00
N ASP A 54 11.06 -17.37 -4.07
CA ASP A 54 12.47 -17.30 -4.53
C ASP A 54 12.92 -15.87 -4.91
N ALA A 55 12.02 -15.02 -5.37
CA ALA A 55 12.31 -13.61 -5.70
C ALA A 55 12.42 -12.68 -4.49
N GLU A 56 11.91 -13.08 -3.34
CA GLU A 56 11.84 -12.28 -2.11
C GLU A 56 13.06 -12.39 -1.20
N HIS A 57 13.88 -13.44 -1.34
CA HIS A 57 14.97 -13.74 -0.41
C HIS A 57 16.01 -12.62 -0.23
N ALA A 58 16.35 -11.93 -1.31
CA ALA A 58 17.34 -10.84 -1.24
C ALA A 58 16.75 -9.60 -0.58
N ARG A 59 15.47 -9.31 -0.87
CA ARG A 59 14.75 -8.15 -0.35
C ARG A 59 14.39 -8.32 1.13
N ILE A 60 13.94 -9.51 1.52
CA ILE A 60 13.67 -9.87 2.92
C ILE A 60 14.92 -9.69 3.78
N ARG A 61 16.10 -10.12 3.30
CA ARG A 61 17.37 -9.97 4.01
C ARG A 61 17.78 -8.51 4.20
N GLN A 62 17.60 -7.68 3.17
CA GLN A 62 17.97 -6.26 3.25
C GLN A 62 17.08 -5.54 4.26
N ILE A 63 15.77 -5.67 4.15
CA ILE A 63 14.79 -5.03 5.03
C ILE A 63 14.98 -5.52 6.47
N TYR A 64 15.19 -6.81 6.68
CA TYR A 64 15.32 -7.38 8.03
C TYR A 64 16.60 -6.95 8.77
N ASN A 65 17.67 -6.63 8.06
CA ASN A 65 18.91 -6.13 8.66
C ASN A 65 18.83 -4.64 9.06
N GLU A 66 17.89 -3.91 8.50
CA GLU A 66 17.70 -2.47 8.72
C GLU A 66 16.66 -2.20 9.82
N ILE A 67 15.76 -3.15 10.12
CA ILE A 67 14.68 -2.97 11.10
C ILE A 67 15.10 -3.51 12.47
N PRO A 68 14.98 -2.71 13.55
CA PRO A 68 15.16 -3.17 14.93
C PRO A 68 14.19 -4.30 15.29
N GLU A 69 14.67 -5.23 16.09
CA GLU A 69 13.97 -6.46 16.45
C GLU A 69 12.64 -6.20 17.17
N ASP A 70 12.64 -5.25 18.11
CA ASP A 70 11.46 -4.83 18.87
C ASP A 70 10.35 -4.28 17.97
N GLN A 71 10.69 -3.58 16.88
CA GLN A 71 9.74 -3.06 15.92
C GLN A 71 9.16 -4.17 15.03
N PHE A 72 9.97 -5.17 14.68
CA PHE A 72 9.46 -6.34 13.97
C PHE A 72 8.52 -7.17 14.86
N ASP A 73 8.87 -7.39 16.11
CA ASP A 73 8.03 -8.10 17.08
C ASP A 73 6.70 -7.36 17.32
N LEU A 74 6.73 -6.03 17.42
CA LEU A 74 5.53 -5.21 17.52
C LEU A 74 4.63 -5.37 16.28
N ALA A 75 5.21 -5.34 15.08
CA ALA A 75 4.45 -5.54 13.85
C ALA A 75 3.73 -6.90 13.82
N VAL A 76 4.43 -7.95 14.24
CA VAL A 76 3.84 -9.29 14.30
C VAL A 76 2.74 -9.36 15.35
N GLN A 77 2.92 -8.77 16.54
CA GLN A 77 1.89 -8.72 17.57
C GLN A 77 0.62 -7.99 17.08
N LEU A 78 0.78 -6.84 16.41
CA LEU A 78 -0.33 -6.08 15.85
C LEU A 78 -1.13 -6.91 14.82
N LEU A 79 -0.42 -7.60 13.92
CA LEU A 79 -1.08 -8.47 12.93
C LEU A 79 -1.79 -9.67 13.58
N GLN A 80 -1.25 -10.22 14.66
CA GLN A 80 -1.92 -11.28 15.42
C GLN A 80 -3.18 -10.79 16.12
N MET A 81 -3.12 -9.62 16.76
CA MET A 81 -4.30 -9.02 17.37
C MET A 81 -5.41 -8.78 16.34
N GLU A 82 -5.03 -8.30 15.15
CA GLU A 82 -5.97 -8.08 14.05
C GLU A 82 -6.61 -9.38 13.55
N GLN A 83 -5.82 -10.44 13.38
CA GLN A 83 -6.33 -11.77 13.01
C GLN A 83 -7.32 -12.31 14.06
N GLN A 84 -6.96 -12.21 15.34
CA GLN A 84 -7.82 -12.65 16.44
C GLN A 84 -9.14 -11.85 16.48
N ALA A 85 -9.06 -10.52 16.31
CA ALA A 85 -10.23 -9.64 16.30
C ALA A 85 -11.21 -9.98 15.17
N ARG A 86 -10.69 -10.44 14.02
CA ARG A 86 -11.50 -10.84 12.85
C ARG A 86 -11.90 -12.31 12.85
N GLY A 87 -11.46 -13.11 13.82
CA GLY A 87 -11.70 -14.57 13.84
C GLY A 87 -11.11 -15.29 12.62
N MET A 88 -9.99 -14.80 12.10
CA MET A 88 -9.31 -15.37 10.94
C MET A 88 -8.29 -16.40 11.41
N ASP A 89 -8.44 -17.65 10.98
CA ASP A 89 -7.43 -18.69 11.16
C ASP A 89 -6.46 -18.68 9.96
N GLY A 90 -5.17 -18.56 10.23
CA GLY A 90 -4.14 -18.64 9.19
C GLY A 90 -2.76 -18.18 9.66
N SER A 91 -1.74 -18.42 8.86
CA SER A 91 -0.39 -17.89 9.08
C SER A 91 -0.30 -16.48 8.53
N ILE A 92 0.30 -15.56 9.30
CA ILE A 92 0.62 -14.21 8.83
C ILE A 92 1.70 -14.32 7.76
N PRO A 93 1.51 -13.74 6.55
CA PRO A 93 2.58 -13.68 5.55
C PRO A 93 3.75 -12.88 6.11
N ILE A 94 4.99 -13.39 5.94
CA ILE A 94 6.19 -12.67 6.41
C ILE A 94 6.31 -11.31 5.75
N THR A 95 5.89 -11.19 4.49
CA THR A 95 5.86 -9.92 3.76
C THR A 95 4.98 -8.87 4.42
N ALA A 96 3.82 -9.25 4.95
CA ALA A 96 2.95 -8.33 5.69
C ALA A 96 3.61 -7.87 6.99
N ALA A 97 4.27 -8.77 7.72
CA ALA A 97 5.00 -8.44 8.94
C ALA A 97 6.18 -7.50 8.65
N LEU A 98 6.95 -7.77 7.59
CA LEU A 98 8.08 -6.92 7.18
C LEU A 98 7.62 -5.55 6.69
N MET A 99 6.56 -5.47 5.90
CA MET A 99 6.01 -4.19 5.44
C MET A 99 5.51 -3.34 6.61
N LEU A 100 4.81 -3.93 7.57
CA LEU A 100 4.37 -3.21 8.75
C LEU A 100 5.53 -2.78 9.62
N ALA A 101 6.53 -3.64 9.81
CA ALA A 101 7.73 -3.32 10.58
C ALA A 101 8.55 -2.20 9.93
N ASP A 102 8.70 -2.19 8.60
CA ASP A 102 9.35 -1.11 7.85
C ASP A 102 8.62 0.24 8.06
N HIS A 103 7.29 0.22 7.99
CA HIS A 103 6.50 1.41 8.30
C HIS A 103 6.66 1.88 9.75
N LEU A 104 6.67 0.97 10.71
CA LEU A 104 6.90 1.31 12.12
C LEU A 104 8.31 1.90 12.32
N HIS A 105 9.32 1.31 11.69
CA HIS A 105 10.70 1.81 11.72
C HIS A 105 10.81 3.24 11.19
N GLU A 106 10.24 3.48 10.01
CA GLU A 106 10.22 4.82 9.42
C GLU A 106 9.48 5.83 10.29
N MET A 107 8.35 5.43 10.91
CA MET A 107 7.60 6.29 11.83
C MET A 107 8.41 6.62 13.08
N VAL A 108 9.06 5.63 13.71
CA VAL A 108 9.90 5.83 14.89
C VAL A 108 11.09 6.73 14.55
N ALA A 109 11.79 6.47 13.45
CA ALA A 109 12.92 7.27 13.00
C ALA A 109 12.51 8.74 12.76
N ARG A 110 11.33 8.99 12.22
CA ARG A 110 10.80 10.36 12.05
C ARG A 110 10.49 11.03 13.38
N LEU A 111 9.88 10.32 14.32
CA LEU A 111 9.60 10.83 15.66
C LEU A 111 10.89 11.17 16.43
N GLU A 112 11.89 10.30 16.39
CA GLU A 112 13.20 10.51 17.03
C GLU A 112 13.96 11.71 16.45
N ASN A 113 13.81 11.95 15.14
CA ASN A 113 14.38 13.12 14.46
C ASN A 113 13.56 14.40 14.67
N GLY A 114 12.53 14.38 15.52
CA GLY A 114 11.67 15.53 15.78
C GLY A 114 10.82 15.95 14.57
N LEU A 115 10.71 15.09 13.57
CA LEU A 115 9.79 15.26 12.46
C LEU A 115 8.39 14.88 12.99
N GLU A 116 7.61 15.91 13.33
CA GLU A 116 6.20 15.68 13.64
C GLU A 116 5.54 14.95 12.48
N LEU A 117 4.88 13.81 12.78
CA LEU A 117 4.06 13.07 11.81
C LEU A 117 2.83 13.88 11.37
N HIS A 118 2.66 15.05 11.93
CA HIS A 118 1.64 16.01 11.58
C HIS A 118 2.07 16.79 10.34
N ASN A 119 1.49 16.43 9.21
CA ASN A 119 1.47 17.34 8.09
C ASN A 119 0.52 18.50 8.46
N ALA A 120 1.08 19.64 8.88
CA ALA A 120 0.31 20.83 9.27
C ALA A 120 -0.72 21.19 8.19
N LEU A 121 -0.33 21.09 6.92
CA LEU A 121 -1.21 21.34 5.78
C LEU A 121 -2.41 20.38 5.73
N THR A 122 -2.23 19.09 6.07
CA THR A 122 -3.34 18.13 6.12
C THR A 122 -4.35 18.50 7.20
N ASN A 123 -3.87 18.94 8.38
CA ASN A 123 -4.74 19.38 9.46
C ASN A 123 -5.51 20.65 9.10
N GLU A 124 -4.83 21.61 8.46
CA GLU A 124 -5.48 22.84 8.00
C GLU A 124 -6.53 22.56 6.92
N ILE A 125 -6.22 21.74 5.93
CA ILE A 125 -7.18 21.35 4.89
C ILE A 125 -8.37 20.62 5.50
N THR A 126 -8.12 19.69 6.42
CA THR A 126 -9.20 18.96 7.12
C THR A 126 -10.07 19.91 7.92
N ALA A 127 -9.47 20.85 8.66
CA ALA A 127 -10.19 21.86 9.42
C ALA A 127 -11.05 22.75 8.53
N LEU A 128 -10.52 23.18 7.38
CA LEU A 128 -11.26 23.96 6.39
C LEU A 128 -12.46 23.17 5.83
N CYS A 129 -12.26 21.89 5.46
CA CYS A 129 -13.35 21.03 4.99
C CYS A 129 -14.44 20.88 6.05
N LEU A 130 -14.07 20.62 7.31
CA LEU A 130 -15.01 20.49 8.41
C LEU A 130 -15.75 21.81 8.69
N THR A 131 -15.10 22.94 8.55
CA THR A 131 -15.70 24.26 8.65
C THR A 131 -16.73 24.49 7.55
N GLU A 132 -16.42 24.12 6.31
CA GLU A 132 -17.37 24.19 5.19
C GLU A 132 -18.60 23.30 5.46
N PHE A 133 -18.40 22.05 5.91
CA PHE A 133 -19.50 21.15 6.27
C PHE A 133 -20.39 21.73 7.37
N ALA A 134 -19.80 22.31 8.42
CA ALA A 134 -20.55 22.91 9.52
C ALA A 134 -21.32 24.16 9.08
N ALA A 135 -20.76 24.98 8.18
CA ALA A 135 -21.35 26.25 7.77
C ALA A 135 -22.46 26.09 6.72
N GLN A 136 -22.32 25.15 5.78
CA GLN A 136 -23.19 25.06 4.60
C GLN A 136 -23.70 23.65 4.28
N GLY A 137 -23.33 22.64 5.08
CA GLY A 137 -23.75 21.24 4.91
C GLY A 137 -23.02 20.48 3.80
N TYR A 138 -22.04 21.08 3.14
CA TYR A 138 -21.19 20.46 2.14
C TYR A 138 -19.80 21.10 2.12
N SER A 139 -18.82 20.43 1.52
CA SER A 139 -17.48 20.97 1.29
C SER A 139 -17.14 20.98 -0.19
N ILE A 140 -16.72 22.13 -0.71
CA ILE A 140 -16.20 22.30 -2.06
C ILE A 140 -14.77 21.77 -2.11
N LEU A 141 -13.97 22.09 -1.12
CA LEU A 141 -12.58 21.66 -1.02
C LEU A 141 -12.46 20.13 -0.98
N PHE A 142 -13.33 19.48 -0.22
CA PHE A 142 -13.39 18.03 -0.14
C PHE A 142 -13.86 17.38 -1.46
N GLY A 143 -14.73 18.05 -2.20
CA GLY A 143 -15.11 17.64 -3.55
C GLY A 143 -13.92 17.60 -4.53
N TYR A 144 -12.98 18.55 -4.45
CA TYR A 144 -11.74 18.50 -5.23
C TYR A 144 -10.78 17.40 -4.77
N TRP A 145 -10.73 17.10 -3.46
CA TRP A 145 -9.94 15.98 -2.98
C TRP A 145 -10.40 14.64 -3.61
N TRP A 146 -11.69 14.49 -3.85
CA TRP A 146 -12.25 13.32 -4.54
C TRP A 146 -11.66 13.13 -5.93
N THR A 147 -11.54 14.18 -6.73
CA THR A 147 -10.95 14.06 -8.08
C THR A 147 -9.51 13.58 -8.02
N ALA A 148 -8.72 14.04 -7.04
CA ALA A 148 -7.37 13.55 -6.84
C ALA A 148 -7.33 12.03 -6.53
N CYS A 149 -8.23 11.53 -5.70
CA CYS A 149 -8.34 10.10 -5.39
C CYS A 149 -8.79 9.28 -6.60
N ILE A 150 -9.76 9.78 -7.37
CA ILE A 150 -10.28 9.11 -8.57
C ILE A 150 -9.20 9.00 -9.66
N SER A 151 -8.34 10.00 -9.82
CA SER A 151 -7.23 9.93 -10.78
C SER A 151 -6.31 8.74 -10.53
N VAL A 152 -6.08 8.41 -9.26
CA VAL A 152 -5.24 7.28 -8.86
C VAL A 152 -5.85 5.93 -9.27
N ILE A 153 -7.17 5.79 -9.27
CA ILE A 153 -7.86 4.59 -9.79
C ILE A 153 -7.54 4.39 -11.27
N GLY A 154 -7.59 5.45 -12.06
CA GLY A 154 -7.24 5.40 -13.49
C GLY A 154 -5.80 4.94 -13.72
N ILE A 155 -4.86 5.39 -12.88
CA ILE A 155 -3.45 4.97 -12.94
C ILE A 155 -3.30 3.48 -12.62
N ALA A 156 -3.94 3.00 -11.54
CA ALA A 156 -3.86 1.59 -11.12
C ALA A 156 -4.42 0.65 -12.20
N LEU A 157 -5.60 0.98 -12.77
CA LEU A 157 -6.19 0.23 -13.85
C LEU A 157 -5.33 0.30 -15.13
N GLY A 158 -4.77 1.47 -15.44
CA GLY A 158 -3.82 1.61 -16.54
C GLY A 158 -2.56 0.77 -16.35
N ALA A 159 -2.03 0.69 -15.13
CA ALA A 159 -0.91 -0.17 -14.78
C ALA A 159 -1.24 -1.66 -14.98
N LEU A 160 -2.48 -2.06 -14.66
CA LEU A 160 -2.98 -3.43 -14.91
C LEU A 160 -2.96 -3.79 -16.40
N LEU A 161 -3.26 -2.82 -17.27
CA LEU A 161 -3.25 -3.02 -18.74
C LEU A 161 -1.83 -3.10 -19.33
N VAL A 162 -0.85 -2.45 -18.71
CA VAL A 162 0.55 -2.45 -19.19
C VAL A 162 1.43 -3.46 -18.47
N ALA A 163 0.91 -4.17 -17.49
CA ALA A 163 1.61 -5.20 -16.71
C ALA A 163 2.08 -6.35 -17.61
N ARG A 164 3.33 -6.78 -17.45
CA ARG A 164 4.01 -7.75 -18.32
C ARG A 164 4.08 -9.15 -17.75
N ASN A 165 4.14 -9.25 -16.44
CA ASN A 165 4.25 -10.53 -15.74
C ASN A 165 3.11 -10.68 -14.71
N LYS A 166 3.01 -11.86 -14.14
CA LYS A 166 1.95 -12.18 -13.17
C LYS A 166 2.06 -11.34 -11.90
N GLU A 167 3.27 -11.01 -11.47
CA GLU A 167 3.53 -10.24 -10.25
C GLU A 167 3.07 -8.78 -10.41
N GLU A 168 3.49 -8.12 -11.51
CA GLU A 168 3.03 -6.77 -11.85
C GLU A 168 1.51 -6.71 -11.99
N ARG A 169 0.91 -7.75 -12.61
CA ARG A 169 -0.54 -7.84 -12.76
C ARG A 169 -1.25 -8.01 -11.42
N SER A 170 -0.73 -8.87 -10.54
CA SER A 170 -1.28 -9.07 -9.19
C SER A 170 -1.20 -7.79 -8.37
N LEU A 171 -0.05 -7.11 -8.38
CA LEU A 171 0.14 -5.83 -7.71
C LEU A 171 -0.82 -4.76 -8.23
N ALA A 172 -0.95 -4.62 -9.55
CA ALA A 172 -1.85 -3.65 -10.16
C ALA A 172 -3.31 -3.93 -9.84
N LEU A 173 -3.70 -5.21 -9.84
CA LEU A 173 -5.05 -5.62 -9.47
C LEU A 173 -5.34 -5.29 -8.00
N SER A 174 -4.43 -5.62 -7.08
CA SER A 174 -4.56 -5.29 -5.65
C SER A 174 -4.67 -3.78 -5.45
N CYS A 175 -3.80 -2.98 -6.07
CA CYS A 175 -3.87 -1.51 -6.01
C CYS A 175 -5.21 -0.98 -6.53
N SER A 176 -5.70 -1.54 -7.65
CA SER A 176 -6.97 -1.13 -8.24
C SER A 176 -8.16 -1.44 -7.32
N LEU A 177 -8.22 -2.65 -6.76
CA LEU A 177 -9.29 -3.06 -5.86
C LEU A 177 -9.30 -2.22 -4.58
N VAL A 178 -8.13 -1.99 -3.98
CA VAL A 178 -8.00 -1.17 -2.78
C VAL A 178 -8.42 0.28 -3.06
N ALA A 179 -8.04 0.85 -4.21
CA ALA A 179 -8.43 2.20 -4.58
C ALA A 179 -9.94 2.32 -4.86
N ILE A 180 -10.55 1.37 -5.59
CA ILE A 180 -11.97 1.41 -5.98
C ILE A 180 -12.89 1.18 -4.78
N PHE A 181 -12.62 0.16 -3.98
CA PHE A 181 -13.49 -0.29 -2.90
C PHE A 181 -13.12 0.28 -1.53
N GLY A 182 -11.82 0.47 -1.28
CA GLY A 182 -11.30 1.01 -0.03
C GLY A 182 -11.10 2.51 -0.04
N GLY A 183 -11.02 3.15 -1.21
CA GLY A 183 -10.73 4.58 -1.33
C GLY A 183 -9.30 4.95 -0.90
N VAL A 184 -8.39 3.96 -0.86
CA VAL A 184 -7.01 4.15 -0.39
C VAL A 184 -6.09 4.28 -1.61
N SER A 185 -5.49 5.44 -1.76
CA SER A 185 -4.64 5.80 -2.91
C SER A 185 -3.16 5.45 -2.74
N GLU A 186 -2.71 5.34 -1.49
CA GLU A 186 -1.32 5.18 -1.10
C GLU A 186 -0.63 3.97 -1.75
N PRO A 187 -1.24 2.76 -1.80
CA PRO A 187 -0.62 1.61 -2.44
C PRO A 187 -0.26 1.89 -3.91
N THR A 188 -1.11 2.61 -4.64
CA THR A 188 -0.85 2.98 -6.04
C THR A 188 0.24 4.05 -6.15
N LEU A 189 0.22 5.06 -5.27
CA LEU A 189 1.23 6.11 -5.25
C LEU A 189 2.63 5.53 -4.98
N PHE A 190 2.77 4.70 -3.95
CA PHE A 190 4.05 4.08 -3.59
C PHE A 190 4.52 3.04 -4.62
N SER A 191 3.62 2.21 -5.12
CA SER A 191 3.98 1.15 -6.06
C SER A 191 4.33 1.67 -7.46
N TYR A 192 3.70 2.76 -7.89
CA TYR A 192 3.84 3.25 -9.27
C TYR A 192 4.47 4.63 -9.36
N LEU A 193 3.88 5.66 -8.73
CA LEU A 193 4.31 7.04 -8.93
C LEU A 193 5.72 7.29 -8.37
N LEU A 194 6.00 6.86 -7.15
CA LEU A 194 7.30 7.07 -6.51
C LEU A 194 8.39 6.20 -7.12
N ARG A 195 8.06 4.98 -7.57
CA ARG A 195 9.02 4.08 -8.20
C ARG A 195 9.35 4.44 -9.64
N ASN A 196 8.40 5.04 -10.37
CA ASN A 196 8.59 5.39 -11.77
C ASN A 196 7.92 6.73 -12.08
N LYS A 197 8.72 7.78 -12.17
CA LYS A 197 8.27 9.16 -12.43
C LYS A 197 7.44 9.32 -13.72
N ARG A 198 7.45 8.32 -14.63
CA ARG A 198 6.61 8.34 -15.85
C ARG A 198 5.12 8.30 -15.53
N TYR A 199 4.72 7.76 -14.38
CA TYR A 199 3.33 7.76 -13.93
C TYR A 199 2.83 9.16 -13.51
N ALA A 200 3.74 10.12 -13.29
CA ALA A 200 3.36 11.49 -12.95
C ALA A 200 2.59 12.20 -14.10
N ILE A 201 2.94 11.91 -15.36
CA ILE A 201 2.26 12.50 -16.52
C ILE A 201 0.79 12.00 -16.62
N PRO A 202 0.50 10.69 -16.64
CA PRO A 202 -0.86 10.20 -16.55
C PRO A 202 -1.67 10.75 -15.39
N MET A 203 -1.05 10.84 -14.21
CA MET A 203 -1.70 11.40 -13.03
C MET A 203 -2.05 12.87 -13.21
N ALA A 204 -1.13 13.67 -13.74
CA ALA A 204 -1.38 15.08 -14.02
C ALA A 204 -2.50 15.28 -15.07
N ILE A 205 -2.53 14.47 -16.13
CA ILE A 205 -3.58 14.53 -17.17
C ILE A 205 -4.94 14.17 -16.56
N SER A 206 -5.02 13.07 -15.82
CA SER A 206 -6.25 12.59 -15.19
C SER A 206 -6.77 13.61 -14.17
N GLY A 207 -5.93 14.05 -13.25
CA GLY A 207 -6.29 15.01 -12.21
C GLY A 207 -6.65 16.39 -12.78
N ALA A 208 -5.96 16.85 -13.83
CA ALA A 208 -6.29 18.11 -14.50
C ALA A 208 -7.67 18.03 -15.18
N LEU A 209 -8.03 16.89 -15.79
CA LEU A 209 -9.35 16.69 -16.36
C LEU A 209 -10.43 16.69 -15.27
N GLY A 210 -10.27 15.84 -14.25
CA GLY A 210 -11.25 15.74 -13.15
C GLY A 210 -11.40 17.04 -12.39
N GLY A 211 -10.28 17.62 -11.93
CA GLY A 211 -10.27 18.90 -11.22
C GLY A 211 -10.77 20.07 -12.06
N GLY A 212 -10.44 20.12 -13.36
CA GLY A 212 -10.94 21.13 -14.28
C GLY A 212 -12.45 21.04 -14.48
N LEU A 213 -12.99 19.85 -14.70
CA LEU A 213 -14.44 19.62 -14.81
C LEU A 213 -15.16 19.91 -13.48
N ALA A 214 -14.59 19.51 -12.36
CA ALA A 214 -15.12 19.83 -11.04
C ALA A 214 -15.20 21.36 -10.80
N GLY A 215 -14.19 22.10 -11.27
CA GLY A 215 -14.18 23.57 -11.20
C GLY A 215 -15.24 24.23 -12.10
N LEU A 216 -15.38 23.73 -13.34
CA LEU A 216 -16.34 24.28 -14.30
C LEU A 216 -17.79 24.00 -13.91
N LEU A 217 -18.08 22.81 -13.40
CA LEU A 217 -19.43 22.38 -13.05
C LEU A 217 -19.83 22.75 -11.60
N GLY A 218 -18.87 23.11 -10.77
CA GLY A 218 -19.04 23.29 -9.33
C GLY A 218 -19.19 21.96 -8.63
N THR A 219 -18.23 21.61 -7.76
CA THR A 219 -18.26 20.35 -6.98
C THR A 219 -18.69 20.61 -5.56
N LYS A 220 -19.44 19.65 -4.97
CA LYS A 220 -19.89 19.64 -3.58
C LYS A 220 -19.84 18.22 -3.06
N ALA A 221 -19.09 17.99 -1.98
CA ALA A 221 -19.17 16.75 -1.22
C ALA A 221 -20.10 16.97 -0.02
N THR A 222 -21.07 16.10 0.14
CA THR A 222 -22.10 16.24 1.21
C THR A 222 -21.73 15.49 2.48
N SER A 223 -20.65 14.72 2.47
CA SER A 223 -20.17 13.99 3.63
C SER A 223 -18.64 13.84 3.60
N PHE A 224 -18.05 13.79 4.78
CA PHE A 224 -16.62 13.48 4.95
C PHE A 224 -16.44 11.97 4.97
N CYS A 225 -16.05 11.39 3.83
CA CYS A 225 -15.92 9.95 3.65
C CYS A 225 -14.82 9.59 2.65
N MET A 226 -14.37 8.33 2.67
CA MET A 226 -13.39 7.82 1.70
C MET A 226 -13.97 7.82 0.27
N ALA A 227 -13.13 8.12 -0.71
CA ALA A 227 -13.51 8.17 -2.13
C ALA A 227 -13.60 6.76 -2.71
N THR A 228 -14.74 6.10 -2.50
CA THR A 228 -15.03 4.74 -2.98
C THR A 228 -16.17 4.76 -4.00
N ILE A 229 -16.32 3.66 -4.76
CA ILE A 229 -17.46 3.52 -5.68
C ILE A 229 -18.81 3.63 -4.96
N PHE A 230 -18.89 3.26 -3.69
CA PHE A 230 -20.13 3.28 -2.90
C PHE A 230 -20.51 4.69 -2.43
N THR A 231 -19.54 5.58 -2.32
CA THR A 231 -19.70 6.93 -1.79
C THR A 231 -19.79 8.00 -2.89
N VAL A 232 -19.71 7.63 -4.17
CA VAL A 232 -19.93 8.52 -5.32
C VAL A 232 -21.24 9.34 -5.21
N PRO A 233 -22.38 8.79 -4.73
CA PRO A 233 -23.59 9.56 -4.59
C PRO A 233 -23.51 10.73 -3.60
N LEU A 234 -22.46 10.78 -2.77
CA LEU A 234 -22.23 11.86 -1.81
C LEU A 234 -21.47 13.06 -2.40
N VAL A 235 -21.13 12.98 -3.69
CA VAL A 235 -20.46 14.07 -4.43
C VAL A 235 -21.36 14.51 -5.58
N GLU A 236 -21.64 15.80 -5.65
CA GLU A 236 -22.43 16.43 -6.69
C GLU A 236 -21.53 17.36 -7.52
N MET A 237 -21.70 17.29 -8.84
CA MET A 237 -21.14 18.26 -9.79
C MET A 237 -22.28 18.77 -10.69
N GLY A 238 -22.40 20.09 -10.85
CA GLY A 238 -23.55 20.66 -11.57
C GLY A 238 -24.89 20.35 -10.92
N GLY A 239 -24.92 20.09 -9.60
CA GLY A 239 -26.14 19.78 -8.86
C GLY A 239 -26.65 18.33 -9.01
N SER A 240 -25.81 17.41 -9.52
CA SER A 240 -26.20 16.01 -9.71
C SER A 240 -25.03 15.05 -9.45
N PHE A 241 -25.30 13.97 -8.70
CA PHE A 241 -24.34 12.88 -8.51
C PHE A 241 -24.11 12.07 -9.80
N VAL A 242 -25.08 12.05 -10.72
CA VAL A 242 -24.94 11.37 -12.01
C VAL A 242 -23.86 12.07 -12.85
N THR A 243 -23.86 13.40 -12.82
CA THR A 243 -22.80 14.18 -13.49
C THR A 243 -21.44 13.89 -12.88
N SER A 244 -21.35 13.80 -11.56
CA SER A 244 -20.10 13.39 -10.87
C SER A 244 -19.63 12.01 -11.30
N ALA A 245 -20.54 11.04 -11.37
CA ALA A 245 -20.20 9.69 -11.83
C ALA A 245 -19.66 9.68 -13.27
N ILE A 246 -20.26 10.46 -14.17
CA ILE A 246 -19.77 10.60 -15.56
C ILE A 246 -18.38 11.24 -15.59
N VAL A 247 -18.16 12.30 -14.82
CA VAL A 247 -16.85 12.98 -14.72
C VAL A 247 -15.79 12.03 -14.17
N PHE A 248 -16.10 11.28 -13.12
CA PHE A 248 -15.19 10.31 -12.53
C PHE A 248 -14.84 9.17 -13.50
N LEU A 249 -15.83 8.66 -14.26
CA LEU A 249 -15.56 7.67 -15.29
C LEU A 249 -14.67 8.22 -16.41
N ALA A 250 -14.90 9.47 -16.83
CA ALA A 250 -14.05 10.13 -17.82
C ALA A 250 -12.62 10.33 -17.30
N GLU A 251 -12.49 10.73 -16.05
CA GLU A 251 -11.21 10.89 -15.36
C GLU A 251 -10.44 9.58 -15.26
N ILE A 252 -11.09 8.48 -14.83
CA ILE A 252 -10.51 7.14 -14.79
C ILE A 252 -10.05 6.72 -16.18
N ALA A 253 -10.90 6.90 -17.19
CA ALA A 253 -10.58 6.55 -18.58
C ALA A 253 -9.37 7.35 -19.09
N ALA A 254 -9.31 8.64 -18.81
CA ALA A 254 -8.17 9.48 -19.17
C ALA A 254 -6.86 9.00 -18.52
N GLY A 255 -6.90 8.66 -17.22
CA GLY A 255 -5.77 8.10 -16.49
C GLY A 255 -5.30 6.77 -17.07
N MET A 256 -6.23 5.87 -17.38
CA MET A 256 -5.93 4.58 -18.02
C MET A 256 -5.27 4.77 -19.40
N ILE A 257 -5.89 5.57 -20.27
CA ILE A 257 -5.38 5.85 -21.62
C ILE A 257 -4.00 6.49 -21.56
N ALA A 258 -3.84 7.52 -20.72
CA ALA A 258 -2.55 8.19 -20.55
C ALA A 258 -1.48 7.23 -20.02
N THR A 259 -1.82 6.34 -19.09
CA THR A 259 -0.87 5.33 -18.58
C THR A 259 -0.43 4.38 -19.70
N VAL A 260 -1.35 3.89 -20.50
CA VAL A 260 -1.01 3.03 -21.65
C VAL A 260 -0.14 3.75 -22.67
N LEU A 261 -0.41 5.02 -22.94
CA LEU A 261 0.33 5.81 -23.93
C LEU A 261 1.74 6.19 -23.45
N PHE A 262 1.89 6.65 -22.22
CA PHE A 262 3.14 7.21 -21.72
C PHE A 262 4.03 6.19 -21.02
N VAL A 263 3.44 5.16 -20.40
CA VAL A 263 4.18 4.10 -19.73
C VAL A 263 4.31 2.87 -20.63
N GLY A 264 3.24 2.40 -21.26
CA GLY A 264 3.22 1.17 -22.05
C GLY A 264 4.05 1.24 -23.33
N LYS A 265 4.02 2.34 -24.09
CA LYS A 265 4.75 2.47 -25.37
C LYS A 265 6.28 2.50 -25.20
N LYS A 266 6.81 3.19 -24.20
CA LYS A 266 8.25 3.29 -23.99
C LYS A 266 8.85 2.01 -23.38
N GLN A 267 8.05 1.18 -22.77
CA GLN A 267 8.49 -0.12 -22.31
C GLN A 267 8.66 -1.13 -23.45
N LYS A 268 7.94 -0.98 -24.58
CA LYS A 268 8.13 -1.81 -25.79
C LYS A 268 9.41 -1.46 -26.57
N ALA A 269 9.93 -0.25 -26.41
CA ALA A 269 11.14 0.22 -27.09
C ALA A 269 12.45 -0.13 -26.33
N ALA A 270 12.37 -0.71 -25.13
CA ALA A 270 13.50 -1.06 -24.28
C ALA A 270 13.76 -2.59 -24.24
N VAL A 271 13.09 -3.38 -25.09
CA VAL A 271 13.28 -4.80 -25.37
C VAL A 271 13.75 -4.96 -26.81
#